data_13fdbdbe870cdb3de37adbaeb6cd9288
#
_entry.id   13fdbdbe870cdb3de37adbaeb6cd9288
#
_cell.length_a   1.000
_cell.length_b   1.000
_cell.length_c   1.000
_cell.angle_alpha   90.00
_cell.angle_beta   90.00
_cell.angle_gamma   90.00
#
_symmetry.space_group_name_H-M   'P 1'
#
loop_
_entity.id
_entity.type
_entity.pdbx_description
1 polymer ?
#
loop_
_entity_poly.entity_id
_entity_poly.type
_entity_poly.pdbx_seq_one_letter_code
_entity_poly.pdbx_strand_id
1 'polypeptide(L)'
;MTMPARGVARLLSGTGLAAALLLPAAVPAQAAPPSRLPAADGKKGQELPGMPSALDPDADAVSCTPASREKAKKQDWSRQRLDLDRLHQYSTGAGVTVALIDTGVVPGAAGLDGRVTAEGTAGDDCVGHGTFLAGLIAGAGDGGPRLTGVAPGAKILALRGTDERGQASAGLVTQALREATEAGADVVAVAAALPRRDTELTRAVADARRAGALVIAAATPDPPRGGTEDIPARTYWPAGEPGVLSVADMLPAGVRPDNAPATSGIDLAAPGAGVVSGGPRGDGHYLGAGASVATAYTAGAAAAVRAVRPDDSADAVARRLTATAYPADIPQLDPYAAVTTVLGDAGAAAGAERAAKPVAVRDTSAADRATERATLFVLLGTGGVLAVLWAAFALPRARARGWRPAAAGGTGSSTGGSVED
;
A
#
# COMPACT_ATOMS: atom_id res chain seq x y z
N MET A 1 38.91 1.64 79.03
CA MET A 1 40.36 1.41 79.03
C MET A 1 40.78 1.21 77.58
N THR A 2 41.60 2.15 77.21
CA THR A 2 42.69 2.18 76.20
C THR A 2 42.39 2.14 74.72
N MET A 3 42.48 3.31 74.11
CA MET A 3 43.11 3.59 72.81
C MET A 3 44.63 3.19 72.87
N PRO A 4 45.37 3.12 71.72
CA PRO A 4 45.39 3.93 70.51
C PRO A 4 45.71 3.05 69.22
N ALA A 5 45.92 3.48 68.04
CA ALA A 5 46.73 4.47 67.38
C ALA A 5 46.60 4.35 65.84
N ARG A 6 46.56 5.45 65.23
CA ARG A 6 46.98 5.96 63.93
C ARG A 6 47.83 5.05 63.02
N GLY A 7 47.38 4.91 61.75
CA GLY A 7 48.20 4.52 60.63
C GLY A 7 47.80 5.26 59.36
N VAL A 8 48.53 6.31 59.02
CA VAL A 8 48.39 7.12 57.81
C VAL A 8 49.10 6.40 56.67
N ALA A 9 48.35 5.94 55.67
CA ALA A 9 48.93 5.50 54.40
C ALA A 9 48.68 6.55 53.33
N ARG A 10 49.77 7.21 52.91
CA ARG A 10 49.80 8.09 51.75
C ARG A 10 49.76 7.26 50.46
N LEU A 11 48.73 7.39 49.69
CA LEU A 11 48.67 6.92 48.30
C LEU A 11 49.13 8.05 47.39
N LEU A 12 50.26 7.84 46.75
CA LEU A 12 50.81 8.66 45.67
C LEU A 12 49.96 8.39 44.42
N SER A 13 49.26 9.39 43.94
CA SER A 13 48.58 9.38 42.65
C SER A 13 49.53 9.76 41.53
N GLY A 14 50.01 8.79 40.81
CA GLY A 14 50.71 8.98 39.56
C GLY A 14 49.70 9.22 38.44
N THR A 15 49.59 10.42 37.91
CA THR A 15 48.85 10.73 36.70
C THR A 15 49.73 10.42 35.49
N GLY A 16 49.54 9.21 34.94
CA GLY A 16 50.04 8.87 33.62
C GLY A 16 49.11 9.43 32.53
N LEU A 17 49.61 10.37 31.75
CA LEU A 17 48.94 10.92 30.59
C LEU A 17 49.14 9.92 29.42
N ALA A 18 48.23 8.98 29.25
CA ALA A 18 48.19 8.13 28.05
C ALA A 18 47.37 8.84 26.97
N ALA A 19 48.03 9.39 25.97
CA ALA A 19 47.38 9.82 24.73
C ALA A 19 47.00 8.57 23.94
N ALA A 20 45.77 8.12 24.10
CA ALA A 20 45.22 7.08 23.27
C ALA A 20 44.79 7.68 21.92
N LEU A 21 45.53 7.36 20.87
CA LEU A 21 45.10 7.52 19.47
C LEU A 21 43.87 6.65 19.25
N LEU A 22 42.69 7.24 19.26
CA LEU A 22 41.45 6.58 18.84
C LEU A 22 41.48 6.46 17.32
N LEU A 23 41.95 5.32 16.82
CA LEU A 23 41.61 4.84 15.51
C LEU A 23 40.10 4.44 15.53
N PRO A 24 39.28 4.89 14.57
CA PRO A 24 37.91 4.40 14.47
C PRO A 24 37.98 2.94 14.07
N ALA A 25 37.76 2.01 15.01
CA ALA A 25 37.42 0.66 14.71
C ALA A 25 36.08 0.70 13.97
N ALA A 26 36.07 0.30 12.69
CA ALA A 26 34.85 0.03 11.97
C ALA A 26 34.14 -1.14 12.65
N VAL A 27 33.22 -0.83 13.54
CA VAL A 27 32.27 -1.80 14.08
C VAL A 27 31.31 -2.12 12.93
N PRO A 28 31.18 -3.41 12.51
CA PRO A 28 30.13 -3.76 11.58
C PRO A 28 28.80 -3.37 12.21
N ALA A 29 28.05 -2.50 11.51
CA ALA A 29 26.70 -2.16 11.90
C ALA A 29 25.87 -3.45 11.89
N GLN A 30 25.73 -4.06 13.05
CA GLN A 30 24.70 -5.06 13.25
C GLN A 30 23.38 -4.30 13.14
N ALA A 31 22.61 -4.60 12.09
CA ALA A 31 21.24 -4.13 11.97
C ALA A 31 20.52 -4.52 13.27
N ALA A 32 20.18 -3.52 14.06
CA ALA A 32 19.34 -3.73 15.21
C ALA A 32 18.03 -4.35 14.70
N PRO A 33 17.50 -5.39 15.36
CA PRO A 33 16.18 -5.89 15.00
C PRO A 33 15.20 -4.72 15.05
N PRO A 34 14.22 -4.65 14.13
CA PRO A 34 13.26 -3.56 14.11
C PRO A 34 12.66 -3.44 15.52
N SER A 35 12.88 -2.29 16.13
CA SER A 35 12.28 -1.96 17.42
C SER A 35 10.77 -2.15 17.23
N ARG A 36 10.20 -3.14 17.91
CA ARG A 36 8.75 -3.22 18.06
C ARG A 36 8.34 -1.89 18.66
N LEU A 37 7.69 -1.07 17.86
CA LEU A 37 6.99 0.11 18.38
C LEU A 37 6.16 -0.39 19.56
N PRO A 38 6.22 0.26 20.74
CA PRO A 38 5.34 -0.09 21.83
C PRO A 38 3.92 -0.06 21.25
N ALA A 39 3.18 -1.15 21.46
CA ALA A 39 1.76 -1.15 21.16
C ALA A 39 1.20 0.09 21.88
N ALA A 40 0.71 1.04 21.09
CA ALA A 40 0.05 2.19 21.65
C ALA A 40 -1.07 1.60 22.52
N ASP A 41 -1.07 1.91 23.82
CA ASP A 41 -2.23 1.74 24.68
C ASP A 41 -3.33 2.66 24.12
N GLY A 42 -3.84 2.25 22.94
CA GLY A 42 -4.90 2.89 22.21
C GLY A 42 -6.21 2.56 22.87
N LYS A 43 -6.96 3.56 23.28
CA LYS A 43 -8.41 3.50 23.37
C LYS A 43 -8.86 2.52 22.29
N LYS A 44 -9.58 1.45 22.67
CA LYS A 44 -10.15 0.46 21.74
C LYS A 44 -10.78 1.23 20.58
N GLY A 45 -10.13 1.20 19.41
CA GLY A 45 -10.68 1.79 18.20
C GLY A 45 -12.02 1.11 17.90
N GLN A 46 -12.90 1.78 17.20
CA GLN A 46 -14.14 1.17 16.79
C GLN A 46 -13.81 -0.07 15.95
N GLU A 47 -14.16 -1.25 16.43
CA GLU A 47 -13.89 -2.53 15.79
C GLU A 47 -15.10 -2.89 14.92
N LEU A 48 -14.97 -2.66 13.60
CA LEU A 48 -15.96 -3.12 12.64
C LEU A 48 -15.78 -4.62 12.41
N PRO A 49 -16.88 -5.39 12.25
CA PRO A 49 -16.77 -6.80 11.90
C PRO A 49 -16.17 -6.99 10.50
N GLY A 50 -15.42 -8.06 10.29
CA GLY A 50 -14.91 -8.45 8.97
C GLY A 50 -16.04 -8.97 8.07
N MET A 51 -16.05 -8.55 6.81
CA MET A 51 -16.91 -9.13 5.78
C MET A 51 -16.26 -10.44 5.28
N PRO A 52 -16.95 -11.58 5.40
CA PRO A 52 -16.43 -12.82 4.85
C PRO A 52 -16.58 -12.87 3.34
N SER A 53 -15.65 -13.48 2.63
CA SER A 53 -15.80 -13.81 1.20
C SER A 53 -16.60 -15.09 0.98
N ALA A 54 -16.67 -15.97 2.00
CA ALA A 54 -17.48 -17.19 2.01
C ALA A 54 -17.93 -17.54 3.44
N LEU A 55 -18.98 -18.31 3.58
CA LEU A 55 -19.43 -18.90 4.83
C LEU A 55 -18.62 -20.17 5.13
N ASP A 56 -18.70 -20.63 6.37
CA ASP A 56 -18.05 -21.85 6.82
C ASP A 56 -18.58 -23.06 5.98
N PRO A 57 -17.73 -23.76 5.23
CA PRO A 57 -18.14 -24.89 4.41
C PRO A 57 -18.56 -26.11 5.26
N ASP A 58 -18.01 -26.24 6.47
CA ASP A 58 -18.19 -27.42 7.34
C ASP A 58 -19.36 -27.25 8.33
N ALA A 59 -19.99 -26.07 8.37
CA ALA A 59 -21.12 -25.85 9.27
C ALA A 59 -22.34 -26.69 8.86
N ASP A 60 -23.02 -27.32 9.84
CA ASP A 60 -24.20 -28.17 9.62
C ASP A 60 -25.34 -27.41 8.90
N ALA A 61 -25.48 -26.12 9.17
CA ALA A 61 -26.50 -25.26 8.56
C ALA A 61 -25.89 -23.99 7.97
N VAL A 62 -26.49 -23.48 6.89
CA VAL A 62 -26.12 -22.17 6.33
C VAL A 62 -26.61 -21.07 7.28
N SER A 63 -25.66 -20.38 7.88
CA SER A 63 -25.93 -19.21 8.74
C SER A 63 -25.42 -17.96 8.04
N CYS A 64 -26.34 -17.11 7.60
CA CYS A 64 -25.98 -15.88 6.92
C CYS A 64 -25.21 -14.90 7.80
N THR A 65 -24.36 -14.08 7.20
CA THR A 65 -23.63 -13.01 7.90
C THR A 65 -24.59 -12.12 8.67
N PRO A 66 -24.41 -11.98 9.99
CA PRO A 66 -25.31 -11.17 10.83
C PRO A 66 -25.19 -9.68 10.50
N ALA A 67 -26.24 -8.92 10.75
CA ALA A 67 -26.21 -7.47 10.58
C ALA A 67 -25.18 -6.82 11.52
N SER A 68 -24.33 -5.95 10.98
CA SER A 68 -23.47 -5.08 11.80
C SER A 68 -24.30 -3.95 12.44
N ARG A 69 -23.99 -3.60 13.67
CA ARG A 69 -24.52 -2.43 14.37
C ARG A 69 -23.52 -1.27 14.41
N GLU A 70 -22.29 -1.55 14.02
CA GLU A 70 -21.19 -0.61 14.08
C GLU A 70 -21.12 0.25 12.78
N LYS A 71 -21.01 1.56 12.95
CA LYS A 71 -20.87 2.49 11.83
C LYS A 71 -19.49 3.13 11.82
N ALA A 72 -18.83 3.14 10.68
CA ALA A 72 -17.58 3.86 10.50
C ALA A 72 -17.77 5.36 10.77
N LYS A 73 -16.93 5.93 11.63
CA LYS A 73 -16.98 7.36 12.01
C LYS A 73 -16.15 8.25 11.09
N LYS A 74 -15.24 7.66 10.31
CA LYS A 74 -14.32 8.38 9.44
C LYS A 74 -14.28 7.69 8.07
N GLN A 75 -13.93 8.46 7.05
CA GLN A 75 -13.57 7.94 5.74
C GLN A 75 -12.35 7.02 5.88
N ASP A 76 -12.38 5.88 5.23
CA ASP A 76 -11.25 4.97 5.21
C ASP A 76 -10.10 5.48 4.34
N TRP A 77 -8.94 4.85 4.48
CA TRP A 77 -7.74 5.23 3.76
C TRP A 77 -7.87 5.05 2.25
N SER A 78 -8.64 4.06 1.80
CA SER A 78 -8.79 3.71 0.38
C SER A 78 -9.47 4.81 -0.41
N ARG A 79 -10.54 5.40 0.13
CA ARG A 79 -11.25 6.52 -0.49
C ARG A 79 -10.41 7.79 -0.54
N GLN A 80 -9.60 8.03 0.51
CA GLN A 80 -8.63 9.12 0.53
C GLN A 80 -7.53 8.89 -0.52
N ARG A 81 -7.00 7.65 -0.62
CA ARG A 81 -5.95 7.28 -1.58
C ARG A 81 -6.42 7.42 -3.03
N LEU A 82 -7.68 7.11 -3.31
CA LEU A 82 -8.27 7.21 -4.64
C LEU A 82 -8.83 8.61 -4.97
N ASP A 83 -8.78 9.56 -4.02
CA ASP A 83 -9.25 10.96 -4.17
C ASP A 83 -10.67 11.04 -4.79
N LEU A 84 -11.60 10.26 -4.20
CA LEU A 84 -12.95 10.11 -4.76
C LEU A 84 -13.71 11.42 -4.81
N ASP A 85 -13.49 12.32 -3.86
CA ASP A 85 -14.14 13.64 -3.83
C ASP A 85 -13.79 14.48 -5.08
N ARG A 86 -12.54 14.36 -5.58
CA ARG A 86 -12.13 15.00 -6.82
C ARG A 86 -12.62 14.24 -8.05
N LEU A 87 -12.54 12.91 -8.02
CA LEU A 87 -13.05 12.08 -9.12
C LEU A 87 -14.51 12.41 -9.44
N HIS A 88 -15.36 12.49 -8.41
CA HIS A 88 -16.79 12.72 -8.56
C HIS A 88 -17.14 14.10 -9.15
N GLN A 89 -16.23 15.06 -9.16
CA GLN A 89 -16.40 16.33 -9.87
C GLN A 89 -16.33 16.16 -11.39
N TYR A 90 -15.75 15.06 -11.89
CA TYR A 90 -15.56 14.78 -13.31
C TYR A 90 -16.42 13.63 -13.79
N SER A 91 -16.59 12.59 -12.97
CA SER A 91 -17.38 11.43 -13.33
C SER A 91 -17.94 10.71 -12.10
N THR A 92 -19.19 10.32 -12.19
CA THR A 92 -19.87 9.44 -11.23
C THR A 92 -20.17 8.07 -11.80
N GLY A 93 -19.71 7.78 -13.02
CA GLY A 93 -20.03 6.50 -13.70
C GLY A 93 -21.48 6.42 -14.24
N ALA A 94 -22.20 7.55 -14.33
CA ALA A 94 -23.58 7.58 -14.78
C ALA A 94 -23.73 7.04 -16.21
N GLY A 95 -24.76 6.24 -16.44
CA GLY A 95 -25.03 5.61 -17.73
C GLY A 95 -24.31 4.28 -17.97
N VAL A 96 -23.39 3.88 -17.08
CA VAL A 96 -22.60 2.66 -17.20
C VAL A 96 -23.19 1.54 -16.35
N THR A 97 -23.27 0.33 -16.90
CA THR A 97 -23.69 -0.87 -16.20
C THR A 97 -22.48 -1.75 -15.87
N VAL A 98 -22.29 -2.01 -14.58
CA VAL A 98 -21.26 -2.93 -14.06
C VAL A 98 -21.95 -4.24 -13.66
N ALA A 99 -21.66 -5.33 -14.37
CA ALA A 99 -22.03 -6.68 -13.94
C ALA A 99 -21.06 -7.13 -12.85
N LEU A 100 -21.55 -7.37 -11.65
CA LEU A 100 -20.79 -7.90 -10.54
C LEU A 100 -21.11 -9.39 -10.36
N ILE A 101 -20.10 -10.22 -10.60
CA ILE A 101 -20.18 -11.68 -10.47
C ILE A 101 -19.57 -12.07 -9.11
N ASP A 102 -20.46 -12.35 -8.14
CA ASP A 102 -20.08 -12.65 -6.76
C ASP A 102 -21.17 -13.48 -6.03
N THR A 103 -21.42 -13.24 -4.76
CA THR A 103 -22.40 -13.95 -3.90
C THR A 103 -23.84 -13.47 -4.06
N GLY A 104 -24.09 -12.50 -4.92
CA GLY A 104 -25.34 -11.77 -5.06
C GLY A 104 -25.24 -10.36 -4.49
N VAL A 105 -26.28 -9.54 -4.67
CA VAL A 105 -26.37 -8.19 -4.14
C VAL A 105 -27.80 -7.92 -3.67
N VAL A 106 -27.97 -7.52 -2.41
CA VAL A 106 -29.27 -7.10 -1.88
C VAL A 106 -29.60 -5.70 -2.39
N PRO A 107 -30.65 -5.53 -3.21
CA PRO A 107 -31.08 -4.22 -3.67
C PRO A 107 -31.48 -3.32 -2.51
N GLY A 108 -31.02 -2.06 -2.51
CA GLY A 108 -31.34 -1.11 -1.44
C GLY A 108 -30.46 -1.22 -0.18
N ALA A 109 -29.57 -2.20 -0.10
CA ALA A 109 -28.54 -2.25 0.94
C ALA A 109 -27.30 -1.45 0.56
N ALA A 110 -26.43 -1.15 1.52
CA ALA A 110 -25.12 -0.49 1.30
C ALA A 110 -25.18 0.82 0.47
N GLY A 111 -26.28 1.58 0.55
CA GLY A 111 -26.48 2.81 -0.23
C GLY A 111 -26.72 2.59 -1.73
N LEU A 112 -27.23 1.42 -2.11
CA LEU A 112 -27.45 1.01 -3.51
C LEU A 112 -28.87 1.25 -4.03
N ASP A 113 -29.71 1.98 -3.30
CA ASP A 113 -31.11 2.21 -3.65
C ASP A 113 -31.30 2.63 -5.12
N GLY A 114 -32.13 1.85 -5.84
CA GLY A 114 -32.46 2.10 -7.24
C GLY A 114 -31.32 1.87 -8.25
N ARG A 115 -30.18 1.32 -7.84
CA ARG A 115 -29.02 1.06 -8.71
C ARG A 115 -28.78 -0.37 -9.05
N VAL A 116 -29.42 -1.30 -8.35
CA VAL A 116 -29.20 -2.74 -8.53
C VAL A 116 -30.34 -3.36 -9.33
N THR A 117 -29.96 -4.08 -10.40
CA THR A 117 -30.83 -5.05 -11.07
C THR A 117 -30.33 -6.45 -10.67
N ALA A 118 -31.21 -7.26 -10.12
CA ALA A 118 -30.91 -8.62 -9.71
C ALA A 118 -32.10 -9.51 -10.05
N GLU A 119 -31.84 -10.66 -10.65
CA GLU A 119 -32.86 -11.63 -10.97
C GLU A 119 -32.72 -12.90 -10.13
N GLY A 120 -33.86 -13.51 -9.76
CA GLY A 120 -33.88 -14.72 -8.96
C GLY A 120 -33.04 -14.60 -7.69
N THR A 121 -32.18 -15.58 -7.44
CA THR A 121 -31.35 -15.65 -6.24
C THR A 121 -30.20 -14.65 -6.21
N ALA A 122 -29.91 -13.93 -7.31
CA ALA A 122 -28.89 -12.91 -7.34
C ALA A 122 -29.24 -11.67 -6.47
N GLY A 123 -30.53 -11.50 -6.14
CA GLY A 123 -31.00 -10.50 -5.19
C GLY A 123 -30.87 -10.88 -3.72
N ASP A 124 -30.50 -12.13 -3.43
CA ASP A 124 -30.28 -12.65 -2.09
C ASP A 124 -28.78 -12.81 -1.83
N ASP A 125 -28.26 -12.18 -0.81
CA ASP A 125 -26.85 -12.28 -0.45
C ASP A 125 -26.71 -12.71 1.01
N CYS A 126 -26.64 -14.03 1.21
CA CYS A 126 -26.48 -14.62 2.54
C CYS A 126 -25.07 -14.36 3.10
N VAL A 127 -24.06 -14.42 2.24
CA VAL A 127 -22.66 -14.16 2.58
C VAL A 127 -22.43 -12.67 2.89
N GLY A 128 -22.99 -11.79 2.08
CA GLY A 128 -22.86 -10.35 2.19
C GLY A 128 -21.73 -9.74 1.37
N HIS A 129 -20.89 -10.59 0.76
CA HIS A 129 -19.68 -10.15 0.08
C HIS A 129 -20.00 -9.36 -1.19
N GLY A 130 -20.90 -9.85 -2.03
CA GLY A 130 -21.28 -9.13 -3.25
C GLY A 130 -21.97 -7.80 -2.96
N THR A 131 -22.81 -7.72 -1.93
CA THR A 131 -23.42 -6.45 -1.48
C THR A 131 -22.34 -5.47 -1.01
N PHE A 132 -21.36 -5.96 -0.24
CA PHE A 132 -20.21 -5.16 0.21
C PHE A 132 -19.43 -4.60 -0.97
N LEU A 133 -19.09 -5.43 -1.97
CA LEU A 133 -18.37 -5.01 -3.19
C LEU A 133 -19.19 -4.04 -4.04
N ALA A 134 -20.49 -4.28 -4.21
CA ALA A 134 -21.38 -3.37 -4.93
C ALA A 134 -21.42 -1.98 -4.30
N GLY A 135 -21.39 -1.91 -2.96
CA GLY A 135 -21.27 -0.65 -2.21
C GLY A 135 -19.98 0.11 -2.50
N LEU A 136 -18.85 -0.60 -2.72
CA LEU A 136 -17.57 0.00 -3.14
C LEU A 136 -17.61 0.52 -4.58
N ILE A 137 -18.36 -0.15 -5.46
CA ILE A 137 -18.52 0.27 -6.85
C ILE A 137 -19.46 1.48 -6.94
N ALA A 138 -20.70 1.34 -6.45
CA ALA A 138 -21.79 2.27 -6.76
C ALA A 138 -22.59 2.77 -5.55
N GLY A 139 -22.16 2.50 -4.32
CA GLY A 139 -22.83 3.01 -3.14
C GLY A 139 -22.90 4.54 -3.12
N ALA A 140 -24.06 5.12 -2.80
CA ALA A 140 -24.24 6.56 -2.69
C ALA A 140 -23.72 7.14 -1.37
N GLY A 141 -23.31 6.25 -0.44
CA GLY A 141 -23.04 6.62 0.95
C GLY A 141 -24.34 6.80 1.76
N ASP A 142 -24.21 6.82 3.07
CA ASP A 142 -25.32 6.98 4.02
C ASP A 142 -25.55 8.46 4.38
N GLY A 143 -25.82 9.27 3.35
CA GLY A 143 -26.08 10.72 3.50
C GLY A 143 -24.84 11.59 3.66
N GLY A 144 -23.65 11.07 3.32
CA GLY A 144 -22.38 11.80 3.33
C GLY A 144 -21.30 11.15 2.47
N PRO A 145 -20.25 11.88 2.10
CA PRO A 145 -19.23 11.41 1.16
C PRO A 145 -18.33 10.28 1.71
N ARG A 146 -18.49 9.91 2.97
CA ARG A 146 -17.54 9.04 3.67
C ARG A 146 -17.47 7.61 3.17
N LEU A 147 -18.59 7.06 2.69
CA LEU A 147 -18.65 5.68 2.20
C LEU A 147 -19.18 5.59 0.76
N THR A 148 -19.11 6.68 0.04
CA THR A 148 -19.48 6.71 -1.39
C THR A 148 -18.57 5.74 -2.17
N GLY A 149 -19.17 4.98 -3.08
CA GLY A 149 -18.45 4.14 -4.03
C GLY A 149 -17.70 4.95 -5.08
N VAL A 150 -16.87 4.29 -5.88
CA VAL A 150 -16.07 4.95 -6.92
C VAL A 150 -16.94 5.56 -8.01
N ALA A 151 -18.02 4.90 -8.37
CA ALA A 151 -18.94 5.29 -9.44
C ALA A 151 -20.39 5.30 -8.93
N PRO A 152 -20.78 6.25 -8.08
CA PRO A 152 -22.09 6.25 -7.41
C PRO A 152 -23.28 6.47 -8.35
N GLY A 153 -23.03 6.83 -9.60
CA GLY A 153 -24.04 6.95 -10.66
C GLY A 153 -24.15 5.71 -11.56
N ALA A 154 -23.26 4.73 -11.41
CA ALA A 154 -23.31 3.49 -12.19
C ALA A 154 -24.47 2.58 -11.72
N LYS A 155 -24.91 1.71 -12.63
CA LYS A 155 -25.84 0.62 -12.34
C LYS A 155 -25.08 -0.67 -12.07
N ILE A 156 -25.60 -1.47 -11.16
CA ILE A 156 -25.07 -2.81 -10.84
C ILE A 156 -26.04 -3.84 -11.41
N LEU A 157 -25.55 -4.73 -12.27
CA LEU A 157 -26.21 -5.99 -12.60
C LEU A 157 -25.61 -7.04 -11.68
N ALA A 158 -26.38 -7.49 -10.70
CA ALA A 158 -25.97 -8.51 -9.75
C ALA A 158 -26.08 -9.90 -10.37
N LEU A 159 -25.01 -10.65 -10.37
CA LEU A 159 -24.95 -12.01 -10.91
C LEU A 159 -24.28 -12.94 -9.90
N ARG A 160 -24.84 -14.13 -9.74
CA ARG A 160 -24.30 -15.09 -8.78
C ARG A 160 -23.25 -15.99 -9.45
N GLY A 161 -21.99 -15.84 -9.01
CA GLY A 161 -20.85 -16.68 -9.43
C GLY A 161 -20.49 -17.77 -8.43
N THR A 162 -21.25 -17.87 -7.33
CA THR A 162 -21.00 -18.76 -6.20
C THR A 162 -22.26 -19.55 -5.83
N ASP A 163 -22.08 -20.59 -5.02
CA ASP A 163 -23.18 -21.24 -4.33
C ASP A 163 -23.71 -20.39 -3.13
N GLU A 164 -24.64 -20.93 -2.35
CA GLU A 164 -25.22 -20.24 -1.19
C GLU A 164 -24.21 -19.95 -0.08
N ARG A 165 -23.08 -20.67 -0.03
CA ARG A 165 -22.02 -20.49 0.94
C ARG A 165 -20.90 -19.56 0.45
N GLY A 166 -20.98 -19.11 -0.81
CA GLY A 166 -19.95 -18.24 -1.41
C GLY A 166 -18.83 -19.02 -2.09
N GLN A 167 -19.00 -20.33 -2.31
CA GLN A 167 -18.00 -21.11 -3.03
C GLN A 167 -18.18 -20.94 -4.53
N ALA A 168 -17.17 -20.37 -5.19
CA ALA A 168 -17.20 -20.15 -6.64
C ALA A 168 -16.91 -21.44 -7.41
N SER A 169 -17.54 -21.58 -8.58
CA SER A 169 -17.25 -22.65 -9.52
C SER A 169 -17.15 -22.13 -10.95
N ALA A 170 -16.39 -22.85 -11.80
CA ALA A 170 -16.24 -22.48 -13.20
C ALA A 170 -17.60 -22.41 -13.93
N GLY A 171 -18.52 -23.34 -13.62
CA GLY A 171 -19.85 -23.37 -14.21
C GLY A 171 -20.68 -22.14 -13.86
N LEU A 172 -20.74 -21.76 -12.57
CA LEU A 172 -21.50 -20.59 -12.11
C LEU A 172 -20.92 -19.29 -12.67
N VAL A 173 -19.60 -19.11 -12.64
CA VAL A 173 -18.94 -17.93 -13.20
C VAL A 173 -19.14 -17.85 -14.73
N THR A 174 -19.10 -18.99 -15.44
CA THR A 174 -19.35 -19.03 -16.87
C THR A 174 -20.78 -18.62 -17.21
N GLN A 175 -21.76 -19.13 -16.44
CA GLN A 175 -23.15 -18.74 -16.61
C GLN A 175 -23.36 -17.25 -16.39
N ALA A 176 -22.83 -16.71 -15.28
CA ALA A 176 -22.92 -15.29 -14.95
C ALA A 176 -22.23 -14.39 -16.01
N LEU A 177 -21.12 -14.83 -16.61
CA LEU A 177 -20.48 -14.12 -17.73
C LEU A 177 -21.36 -14.06 -18.98
N ARG A 178 -22.08 -15.15 -19.28
CA ARG A 178 -23.02 -15.17 -20.40
C ARG A 178 -24.19 -14.22 -20.15
N GLU A 179 -24.77 -14.26 -18.95
CA GLU A 179 -25.84 -13.35 -18.54
C GLU A 179 -25.40 -11.88 -18.59
N ALA A 180 -24.17 -11.56 -18.11
CA ALA A 180 -23.60 -10.24 -18.23
C ALA A 180 -23.45 -9.76 -19.68
N THR A 181 -23.06 -10.70 -20.57
CA THR A 181 -22.90 -10.43 -22.01
C THR A 181 -24.23 -10.18 -22.68
N GLU A 182 -25.23 -11.01 -22.39
CA GLU A 182 -26.59 -10.88 -22.92
C GLU A 182 -27.28 -9.60 -22.47
N ALA A 183 -27.03 -9.18 -21.22
CA ALA A 183 -27.53 -7.92 -20.68
C ALA A 183 -26.76 -6.67 -21.20
N GLY A 184 -25.72 -6.85 -22.00
CA GLY A 184 -24.92 -5.75 -22.55
C GLY A 184 -24.15 -4.96 -21.50
N ALA A 185 -23.62 -5.63 -20.47
CA ALA A 185 -22.84 -4.96 -19.42
C ALA A 185 -21.57 -4.31 -19.99
N ASP A 186 -21.30 -3.07 -19.60
CA ASP A 186 -20.12 -2.33 -20.04
C ASP A 186 -18.84 -2.83 -19.36
N VAL A 187 -18.93 -3.15 -18.08
CA VAL A 187 -17.86 -3.66 -17.24
C VAL A 187 -18.32 -4.93 -16.56
N VAL A 188 -17.50 -5.97 -16.57
CA VAL A 188 -17.76 -7.21 -15.83
C VAL A 188 -16.69 -7.38 -14.77
N ALA A 189 -17.07 -7.30 -13.50
CA ALA A 189 -16.22 -7.51 -12.35
C ALA A 189 -16.41 -8.95 -11.84
N VAL A 190 -15.36 -9.77 -11.94
CA VAL A 190 -15.35 -11.15 -11.41
C VAL A 190 -14.56 -11.18 -10.12
N ALA A 191 -15.25 -11.29 -9.00
CA ALA A 191 -14.62 -11.33 -7.67
C ALA A 191 -13.95 -12.67 -7.36
N ALA A 192 -14.40 -13.74 -8.04
CA ALA A 192 -13.90 -15.10 -7.85
C ALA A 192 -12.54 -15.31 -8.55
N ALA A 193 -11.63 -16.01 -7.87
CA ALA A 193 -10.37 -16.47 -8.42
C ALA A 193 -10.29 -18.00 -8.38
N LEU A 194 -10.49 -18.64 -9.52
CA LEU A 194 -10.56 -20.08 -9.65
C LEU A 194 -9.16 -20.70 -9.84
N PRO A 195 -8.86 -21.85 -9.22
CA PRO A 195 -7.52 -22.43 -9.26
C PRO A 195 -7.19 -23.16 -10.57
N ARG A 196 -8.15 -23.41 -11.44
CA ARG A 196 -7.96 -24.12 -12.69
C ARG A 196 -8.60 -23.39 -13.85
N ARG A 197 -7.93 -23.45 -14.99
CA ARG A 197 -8.47 -22.96 -16.24
C ARG A 197 -9.60 -23.88 -16.72
N ASP A 198 -10.67 -23.28 -17.19
CA ASP A 198 -11.81 -23.99 -17.77
C ASP A 198 -12.09 -23.49 -19.18
N THR A 199 -12.39 -24.42 -20.12
CA THR A 199 -12.56 -24.09 -21.54
C THR A 199 -13.81 -23.25 -21.79
N GLU A 200 -14.92 -23.56 -21.10
CA GLU A 200 -16.17 -22.82 -21.25
C GLU A 200 -16.06 -21.41 -20.64
N LEU A 201 -15.36 -21.31 -19.50
CA LEU A 201 -15.02 -20.03 -18.90
C LEU A 201 -14.18 -19.17 -19.84
N THR A 202 -13.14 -19.76 -20.47
CA THR A 202 -12.29 -19.06 -21.45
C THR A 202 -13.12 -18.53 -22.62
N ARG A 203 -14.08 -19.33 -23.13
CA ARG A 203 -14.99 -18.89 -24.21
C ARG A 203 -15.89 -17.76 -23.77
N ALA A 204 -16.54 -17.88 -22.60
CA ALA A 204 -17.45 -16.86 -22.08
C ALA A 204 -16.71 -15.51 -21.86
N VAL A 205 -15.47 -15.53 -21.36
CA VAL A 205 -14.62 -14.32 -21.26
C VAL A 205 -14.37 -13.71 -22.64
N ALA A 206 -14.00 -14.53 -23.62
CA ALA A 206 -13.74 -14.05 -24.97
C ALA A 206 -15.01 -13.48 -25.63
N ASP A 207 -16.19 -14.07 -25.34
CA ASP A 207 -17.48 -13.59 -25.84
C ASP A 207 -17.87 -12.24 -25.22
N ALA A 208 -17.74 -12.09 -23.91
CA ALA A 208 -17.98 -10.83 -23.21
C ALA A 208 -17.07 -9.71 -23.76
N ARG A 209 -15.80 -9.99 -23.97
CA ARG A 209 -14.84 -9.02 -24.55
C ARG A 209 -15.19 -8.66 -26.01
N ARG A 210 -15.61 -9.64 -26.82
CA ARG A 210 -16.05 -9.37 -28.21
C ARG A 210 -17.34 -8.55 -28.26
N ALA A 211 -18.20 -8.69 -27.25
CA ALA A 211 -19.37 -7.83 -27.07
C ALA A 211 -19.05 -6.42 -26.59
N GLY A 212 -17.78 -6.12 -26.29
CA GLY A 212 -17.33 -4.79 -25.86
C GLY A 212 -17.22 -4.61 -24.36
N ALA A 213 -17.47 -5.63 -23.55
CA ALA A 213 -17.32 -5.56 -22.11
C ALA A 213 -15.84 -5.54 -21.68
N LEU A 214 -15.49 -4.69 -20.73
CA LEU A 214 -14.21 -4.79 -20.04
C LEU A 214 -14.33 -5.81 -18.89
N VAL A 215 -13.63 -6.93 -19.02
CA VAL A 215 -13.60 -7.95 -17.97
C VAL A 215 -12.43 -7.65 -17.01
N ILE A 216 -12.74 -7.51 -15.73
CA ILE A 216 -11.82 -7.26 -14.63
C ILE A 216 -11.95 -8.39 -13.63
N ALA A 217 -10.85 -8.99 -13.18
CA ALA A 217 -10.93 -10.13 -12.29
C ALA A 217 -9.88 -10.10 -11.18
N ALA A 218 -10.22 -10.68 -10.03
CA ALA A 218 -9.34 -10.85 -8.90
C ALA A 218 -8.16 -11.75 -9.26
N ALA A 219 -6.93 -11.24 -9.09
CA ALA A 219 -5.69 -11.94 -9.42
C ALA A 219 -5.44 -13.15 -8.51
N THR A 220 -6.01 -13.15 -7.31
CA THR A 220 -5.85 -14.19 -6.28
C THR A 220 -7.16 -14.36 -5.50
N PRO A 221 -7.41 -15.52 -4.88
CA PRO A 221 -8.48 -15.65 -3.89
C PRO A 221 -8.28 -14.68 -2.72
N ASP A 222 -9.38 -14.29 -2.10
CA ASP A 222 -9.34 -13.50 -0.87
C ASP A 222 -8.81 -14.33 0.30
N PRO A 223 -8.24 -13.67 1.34
CA PRO A 223 -7.77 -14.37 2.53
C PRO A 223 -8.90 -15.18 3.18
N PRO A 224 -8.66 -16.44 3.56
CA PRO A 224 -9.64 -17.25 4.25
C PRO A 224 -9.93 -16.69 5.65
N ARG A 225 -11.11 -17.01 6.20
CA ARG A 225 -11.43 -16.71 7.59
C ARG A 225 -10.39 -17.30 8.52
N GLY A 226 -9.83 -16.47 9.40
CA GLY A 226 -8.82 -16.93 10.36
C GLY A 226 -7.37 -16.89 9.86
N GLY A 227 -7.12 -16.66 8.58
CA GLY A 227 -5.79 -16.34 8.03
C GLY A 227 -4.71 -17.42 8.14
N THR A 228 -5.09 -18.68 8.39
CA THR A 228 -4.15 -19.78 8.66
C THR A 228 -3.96 -20.75 7.48
N GLU A 229 -4.76 -20.64 6.44
CA GLU A 229 -4.67 -21.51 5.27
C GLU A 229 -3.78 -20.89 4.20
N ASP A 230 -2.76 -21.63 3.78
CA ASP A 230 -1.87 -21.22 2.69
C ASP A 230 -2.57 -21.31 1.34
N ILE A 231 -2.75 -20.18 0.68
CA ILE A 231 -3.27 -20.13 -0.69
C ILE A 231 -2.13 -20.46 -1.66
N PRO A 232 -2.26 -21.50 -2.50
CA PRO A 232 -1.17 -21.91 -3.38
C PRO A 232 -0.73 -20.85 -4.38
N ALA A 233 0.56 -20.69 -4.58
CA ALA A 233 1.13 -19.84 -5.63
C ALA A 233 0.83 -20.43 -7.02
N ARG A 234 0.04 -19.76 -7.83
CA ARG A 234 -0.35 -20.15 -9.20
C ARG A 234 -1.03 -19.03 -9.94
N THR A 235 -1.28 -19.21 -11.24
CA THR A 235 -2.23 -18.37 -11.99
C THR A 235 -3.66 -18.75 -11.60
N TYR A 236 -4.50 -17.74 -11.37
CA TYR A 236 -5.92 -17.89 -11.11
C TYR A 236 -6.77 -17.40 -12.27
N TRP A 237 -7.98 -17.91 -12.38
CA TRP A 237 -8.89 -17.70 -13.51
C TRP A 237 -10.20 -17.07 -13.03
N PRO A 238 -10.78 -16.15 -13.80
CA PRO A 238 -10.43 -15.76 -15.17
C PRO A 238 -9.33 -14.70 -15.27
N ALA A 239 -8.71 -14.23 -14.20
CA ALA A 239 -7.67 -13.20 -14.22
C ALA A 239 -6.50 -13.52 -15.17
N GLY A 240 -6.15 -14.83 -15.32
CA GLY A 240 -5.12 -15.28 -16.25
C GLY A 240 -5.53 -15.38 -17.71
N GLU A 241 -6.79 -15.09 -18.08
CA GLU A 241 -7.23 -15.12 -19.47
C GLU A 241 -6.73 -13.90 -20.24
N PRO A 242 -6.31 -14.06 -21.51
CA PRO A 242 -5.84 -12.95 -22.31
C PRO A 242 -6.86 -11.81 -22.41
N GLY A 243 -6.42 -10.59 -22.09
CA GLY A 243 -7.22 -9.38 -22.18
C GLY A 243 -8.21 -9.17 -21.03
N VAL A 244 -8.18 -10.00 -20.01
CA VAL A 244 -8.77 -9.69 -18.72
C VAL A 244 -7.83 -8.78 -17.96
N LEU A 245 -8.36 -7.74 -17.32
CA LEU A 245 -7.58 -6.88 -16.44
C LEU A 245 -7.46 -7.57 -15.07
N SER A 246 -6.27 -8.09 -14.79
CA SER A 246 -5.94 -8.82 -13.58
C SER A 246 -5.59 -7.85 -12.44
N VAL A 247 -6.32 -7.91 -11.33
CA VAL A 247 -6.19 -6.93 -10.24
C VAL A 247 -5.81 -7.61 -8.93
N ALA A 248 -4.75 -7.10 -8.29
CA ALA A 248 -4.33 -7.51 -6.96
C ALA A 248 -4.65 -6.44 -5.91
N ASP A 249 -4.76 -6.88 -4.67
CA ASP A 249 -4.93 -6.02 -3.52
C ASP A 249 -3.61 -5.38 -3.07
N MET A 250 -3.71 -4.17 -2.51
CA MET A 250 -2.60 -3.50 -1.84
C MET A 250 -2.99 -2.96 -0.46
N LEU A 251 -2.00 -2.87 0.40
CA LEU A 251 -2.04 -2.23 1.71
C LEU A 251 -1.96 -0.69 1.59
N PRO A 252 -2.22 0.07 2.68
CA PRO A 252 -2.03 1.53 2.69
C PRO A 252 -0.62 1.98 2.29
N ALA A 253 0.40 1.16 2.53
CA ALA A 253 1.78 1.43 2.13
C ALA A 253 2.05 1.25 0.62
N GLY A 254 1.05 0.81 -0.16
CA GLY A 254 1.19 0.58 -1.59
C GLY A 254 1.87 -0.73 -1.98
N VAL A 255 2.07 -1.63 -1.04
CA VAL A 255 2.62 -2.98 -1.26
C VAL A 255 1.53 -4.04 -1.11
N ARG A 256 1.73 -5.21 -1.71
CA ARG A 256 0.85 -6.36 -1.46
C ARG A 256 1.00 -6.86 -0.02
N PRO A 257 -0.04 -7.48 0.58
CA PRO A 257 0.12 -8.15 1.87
C PRO A 257 1.22 -9.22 1.83
N ASP A 258 1.98 -9.35 2.93
CA ASP A 258 3.09 -10.33 3.01
C ASP A 258 2.62 -11.79 2.81
N ASN A 259 1.38 -12.09 3.19
CA ASN A 259 0.75 -13.40 3.02
C ASN A 259 -0.05 -13.54 1.71
N ALA A 260 -0.03 -12.53 0.83
CA ALA A 260 -0.71 -12.63 -0.45
C ALA A 260 -0.04 -13.71 -1.33
N PRO A 261 -0.81 -14.61 -1.94
CA PRO A 261 -0.25 -15.69 -2.75
C PRO A 261 0.51 -15.12 -3.95
N ALA A 262 1.65 -15.72 -4.26
CA ALA A 262 2.40 -15.34 -5.45
C ALA A 262 1.60 -15.74 -6.70
N THR A 263 1.46 -14.80 -7.62
CA THR A 263 0.84 -15.01 -8.93
C THR A 263 1.55 -14.18 -9.98
N SER A 264 1.37 -14.49 -11.25
CA SER A 264 1.94 -13.76 -12.38
C SER A 264 0.85 -13.07 -13.21
N GLY A 265 1.24 -12.06 -13.98
CA GLY A 265 0.31 -11.39 -14.88
C GLY A 265 -0.67 -10.44 -14.18
N ILE A 266 -0.25 -9.83 -13.07
CA ILE A 266 -1.02 -8.77 -12.44
C ILE A 266 -0.81 -7.49 -13.24
N ASP A 267 -1.90 -6.88 -13.70
CA ASP A 267 -1.85 -5.63 -14.48
C ASP A 267 -1.93 -4.41 -13.59
N LEU A 268 -2.65 -4.50 -12.46
CA LEU A 268 -2.94 -3.36 -11.61
C LEU A 268 -3.09 -3.78 -10.14
N ALA A 269 -2.67 -2.93 -9.23
CA ALA A 269 -2.97 -3.04 -7.80
C ALA A 269 -3.96 -1.94 -7.39
N ALA A 270 -4.92 -2.30 -6.53
CA ALA A 270 -5.86 -1.34 -5.97
C ALA A 270 -6.05 -1.59 -4.46
N PRO A 271 -6.63 -0.62 -3.71
CA PRO A 271 -6.88 -0.82 -2.29
C PRO A 271 -7.66 -2.11 -2.01
N GLY A 272 -7.14 -2.94 -1.13
CA GLY A 272 -7.74 -4.23 -0.81
C GLY A 272 -7.48 -4.69 0.61
N ALA A 273 -7.22 -3.78 1.56
CA ALA A 273 -7.02 -4.16 2.96
C ALA A 273 -7.61 -3.12 3.91
N GLY A 274 -8.45 -3.58 4.84
CA GLY A 274 -9.09 -2.69 5.81
C GLY A 274 -10.02 -1.65 5.18
N VAL A 275 -10.70 -2.05 4.12
CA VAL A 275 -11.64 -1.23 3.36
C VAL A 275 -13.03 -1.33 3.99
N VAL A 276 -13.77 -0.23 4.03
CA VAL A 276 -15.08 -0.16 4.68
C VAL A 276 -16.21 -0.07 3.65
N SER A 277 -17.26 -0.89 3.82
CA SER A 277 -18.52 -0.78 3.07
C SER A 277 -19.71 -1.24 3.92
N GLY A 278 -20.92 -1.05 3.41
CA GLY A 278 -22.13 -1.61 3.97
C GLY A 278 -22.22 -3.12 3.75
N GLY A 279 -23.19 -3.75 4.36
CA GLY A 279 -23.48 -5.17 4.19
C GLY A 279 -24.93 -5.42 3.71
N PRO A 280 -25.32 -6.69 3.60
CA PRO A 280 -26.64 -7.08 3.05
C PRO A 280 -27.79 -6.81 4.01
N ARG A 281 -27.52 -6.57 5.28
CA ARG A 281 -28.54 -6.41 6.34
C ARG A 281 -28.17 -5.30 7.30
N GLY A 282 -29.17 -4.53 7.70
CA GLY A 282 -28.99 -3.39 8.59
C GLY A 282 -28.23 -2.25 7.91
N ASP A 283 -27.88 -1.26 8.70
CA ASP A 283 -27.22 -0.04 8.26
C ASP A 283 -25.80 0.12 8.84
N GLY A 284 -25.26 -0.96 9.37
CA GLY A 284 -23.89 -1.01 9.88
C GLY A 284 -22.88 -1.36 8.79
N HIS A 285 -21.60 -1.19 9.13
CA HIS A 285 -20.48 -1.33 8.21
C HIS A 285 -19.61 -2.52 8.57
N TYR A 286 -18.81 -2.95 7.59
CA TYR A 286 -17.87 -4.06 7.69
C TYR A 286 -16.50 -3.65 7.17
N LEU A 287 -15.48 -4.42 7.54
CA LEU A 287 -14.14 -4.35 6.96
C LEU A 287 -13.97 -5.48 5.96
N GLY A 288 -13.54 -5.15 4.75
CA GLY A 288 -13.18 -6.12 3.72
C GLY A 288 -11.69 -6.09 3.38
N ALA A 289 -11.22 -7.23 2.88
CA ALA A 289 -9.86 -7.37 2.36
C ALA A 289 -9.81 -8.42 1.25
N GLY A 290 -8.87 -8.25 0.33
CA GLY A 290 -8.59 -9.19 -0.74
C GLY A 290 -8.58 -8.57 -2.14
N ALA A 291 -8.22 -9.40 -3.11
CA ALA A 291 -8.18 -8.98 -4.52
C ALA A 291 -9.58 -8.72 -5.11
N SER A 292 -10.65 -9.31 -4.55
CA SER A 292 -12.03 -9.00 -4.90
C SER A 292 -12.40 -7.55 -4.61
N VAL A 293 -11.95 -7.04 -3.45
CA VAL A 293 -12.12 -5.63 -3.04
C VAL A 293 -11.41 -4.69 -4.01
N ALA A 294 -10.17 -5.02 -4.37
CA ALA A 294 -9.39 -4.27 -5.36
C ALA A 294 -10.06 -4.30 -6.75
N THR A 295 -10.64 -5.44 -7.13
CA THR A 295 -11.41 -5.61 -8.37
C THR A 295 -12.65 -4.70 -8.39
N ALA A 296 -13.38 -4.60 -7.28
CA ALA A 296 -14.53 -3.71 -7.16
C ALA A 296 -14.13 -2.22 -7.34
N TYR A 297 -13.05 -1.76 -6.70
CA TYR A 297 -12.55 -0.41 -6.91
C TYR A 297 -12.14 -0.14 -8.37
N THR A 298 -11.50 -1.13 -9.00
CA THR A 298 -11.07 -1.02 -10.40
C THR A 298 -12.28 -1.02 -11.35
N ALA A 299 -13.32 -1.80 -11.06
CA ALA A 299 -14.57 -1.81 -11.84
C ALA A 299 -15.30 -0.45 -11.74
N GLY A 300 -15.35 0.14 -10.54
CA GLY A 300 -15.87 1.50 -10.36
C GLY A 300 -15.06 2.54 -11.13
N ALA A 301 -13.73 2.45 -11.12
CA ALA A 301 -12.86 3.32 -11.91
C ALA A 301 -13.09 3.15 -13.43
N ALA A 302 -13.25 1.93 -13.89
CA ALA A 302 -13.60 1.64 -15.29
C ALA A 302 -14.95 2.25 -15.67
N ALA A 303 -15.95 2.15 -14.78
CA ALA A 303 -17.25 2.79 -14.99
C ALA A 303 -17.13 4.32 -15.04
N ALA A 304 -16.34 4.92 -14.17
CA ALA A 304 -16.10 6.36 -14.21
C ALA A 304 -15.43 6.81 -15.51
N VAL A 305 -14.47 6.04 -16.04
CA VAL A 305 -13.82 6.32 -17.33
C VAL A 305 -14.82 6.19 -18.49
N ARG A 306 -15.58 5.07 -18.54
CA ARG A 306 -16.55 4.85 -19.62
C ARG A 306 -17.63 5.92 -19.69
N ALA A 307 -18.08 6.43 -18.54
CA ALA A 307 -19.08 7.49 -18.48
C ALA A 307 -18.65 8.80 -19.18
N VAL A 308 -17.37 9.12 -19.15
CA VAL A 308 -16.82 10.34 -19.80
C VAL A 308 -16.14 10.03 -21.15
N ARG A 309 -15.97 8.77 -21.48
CA ARG A 309 -15.37 8.27 -22.74
C ARG A 309 -16.16 7.10 -23.31
N PRO A 310 -17.41 7.35 -23.71
CA PRO A 310 -18.30 6.27 -24.15
C PRO A 310 -17.82 5.56 -25.43
N ASP A 311 -17.01 6.24 -26.24
CA ASP A 311 -16.48 5.70 -27.50
C ASP A 311 -15.20 4.88 -27.33
N ASP A 312 -14.57 4.90 -26.13
CA ASP A 312 -13.38 4.12 -25.85
C ASP A 312 -13.73 2.61 -25.82
N SER A 313 -12.99 1.81 -26.58
CA SER A 313 -13.12 0.34 -26.49
C SER A 313 -12.71 -0.19 -25.12
N ALA A 314 -13.14 -1.41 -24.77
CA ALA A 314 -12.73 -2.07 -23.51
C ALA A 314 -11.21 -2.08 -23.34
N ASP A 315 -10.46 -2.39 -24.40
CA ASP A 315 -9.00 -2.39 -24.39
C ASP A 315 -8.41 -0.97 -24.23
N ALA A 316 -9.08 0.06 -24.77
CA ALA A 316 -8.65 1.45 -24.58
C ALA A 316 -8.85 1.89 -23.11
N VAL A 317 -9.98 1.50 -22.49
CA VAL A 317 -10.22 1.75 -21.07
C VAL A 317 -9.20 1.02 -20.18
N ALA A 318 -8.93 -0.27 -20.47
CA ALA A 318 -7.91 -1.04 -19.73
C ALA A 318 -6.52 -0.39 -19.83
N ARG A 319 -6.08 -0.05 -21.05
CA ARG A 319 -4.81 0.66 -21.27
C ARG A 319 -4.76 2.01 -20.56
N ARG A 320 -5.89 2.73 -20.51
CA ARG A 320 -5.97 4.02 -19.80
C ARG A 320 -5.76 3.83 -18.30
N LEU A 321 -6.46 2.88 -17.68
CA LEU A 321 -6.33 2.57 -16.27
C LEU A 321 -4.90 2.20 -15.88
N THR A 322 -4.20 1.42 -16.74
CA THR A 322 -2.81 1.02 -16.48
C THR A 322 -1.80 2.13 -16.78
N ALA A 323 -1.98 2.88 -17.88
CA ALA A 323 -1.06 3.93 -18.30
C ALA A 323 -1.09 5.18 -17.41
N THR A 324 -2.21 5.44 -16.74
CA THR A 324 -2.37 6.56 -15.80
C THR A 324 -2.22 6.14 -14.33
N ALA A 325 -1.98 4.86 -14.09
CA ALA A 325 -1.76 4.33 -12.75
C ALA A 325 -0.51 4.95 -12.10
N TYR A 326 -0.52 5.06 -10.80
CA TYR A 326 0.66 5.48 -10.07
C TYR A 326 1.79 4.47 -10.26
N PRO A 327 3.00 4.90 -10.66
CA PRO A 327 4.11 4.00 -10.96
C PRO A 327 4.63 3.29 -9.70
N ALA A 328 4.65 1.96 -9.75
CA ALA A 328 5.19 1.06 -8.75
C ALA A 328 5.57 -0.26 -9.45
N ASP A 329 6.11 -1.24 -8.72
CA ASP A 329 6.41 -2.59 -9.25
C ASP A 329 5.18 -3.22 -9.91
N ILE A 330 4.02 -3.09 -9.27
CA ILE A 330 2.70 -3.30 -9.87
C ILE A 330 2.05 -1.91 -9.92
N PRO A 331 1.65 -1.41 -11.11
CA PRO A 331 1.00 -0.11 -11.23
C PRO A 331 -0.21 0.00 -10.30
N GLN A 332 -0.35 1.13 -9.60
CA GLN A 332 -1.42 1.31 -8.61
C GLN A 332 -2.55 2.17 -9.16
N LEU A 333 -3.77 1.75 -8.98
CA LEU A 333 -4.97 2.42 -9.47
C LEU A 333 -5.02 3.90 -9.06
N ASP A 334 -5.18 4.76 -10.06
CA ASP A 334 -5.48 6.19 -9.92
C ASP A 334 -6.69 6.55 -10.79
N PRO A 335 -7.92 6.47 -10.26
CA PRO A 335 -9.12 6.71 -11.03
C PRO A 335 -9.27 8.17 -11.44
N TYR A 336 -8.76 9.11 -10.64
CA TYR A 336 -8.78 10.53 -10.99
C TYR A 336 -7.89 10.81 -12.20
N ALA A 337 -6.65 10.31 -12.20
CA ALA A 337 -5.76 10.43 -13.35
C ALA A 337 -6.32 9.72 -14.58
N ALA A 338 -6.97 8.56 -14.42
CA ALA A 338 -7.59 7.83 -15.52
C ALA A 338 -8.69 8.64 -16.23
N VAL A 339 -9.48 9.41 -15.49
CA VAL A 339 -10.54 10.25 -16.04
C VAL A 339 -10.01 11.54 -16.66
N THR A 340 -9.01 12.18 -16.03
CA THR A 340 -8.60 13.56 -16.35
C THR A 340 -7.40 13.67 -17.28
N THR A 341 -6.53 12.64 -17.35
CA THR A 341 -5.32 12.68 -18.17
C THR A 341 -5.65 12.62 -19.68
N VAL A 342 -5.06 13.50 -20.44
CA VAL A 342 -5.06 13.42 -21.91
C VAL A 342 -3.91 12.50 -22.32
N LEU A 343 -4.23 11.28 -22.73
CA LEU A 343 -3.26 10.39 -23.35
C LEU A 343 -3.12 10.77 -24.81
N GLY A 344 -1.88 10.95 -25.28
CA GLY A 344 -1.60 11.10 -26.71
C GLY A 344 -1.99 9.83 -27.47
N ASP A 345 -2.36 9.97 -28.74
CA ASP A 345 -2.68 8.85 -29.60
C ASP A 345 -1.51 7.85 -29.62
N ALA A 346 -1.78 6.61 -29.21
CA ALA A 346 -0.77 5.54 -29.17
C ALA A 346 -0.14 5.27 -30.56
N GLY A 347 -0.76 5.74 -31.66
CA GLY A 347 -0.23 5.70 -33.01
C GLY A 347 0.84 6.76 -33.30
N ALA A 348 0.85 7.89 -32.58
CA ALA A 348 1.87 8.93 -32.72
C ALA A 348 3.15 8.62 -31.91
N ALA A 349 3.06 7.77 -30.88
CA ALA A 349 4.18 7.43 -30.01
C ALA A 349 5.12 6.37 -30.63
N ALA A 350 4.63 5.56 -31.56
CA ALA A 350 5.45 4.54 -32.25
C ALA A 350 6.44 5.12 -33.29
N GLY A 351 6.34 6.42 -33.61
CA GLY A 351 7.23 7.12 -34.52
C GLY A 351 8.13 8.17 -33.89
N ALA A 352 7.96 8.46 -32.62
CA ALA A 352 8.77 9.43 -31.91
C ALA A 352 9.43 8.77 -30.69
N GLU A 353 10.34 7.85 -30.95
CA GLU A 353 11.48 7.66 -30.06
C GLU A 353 12.29 8.97 -30.09
N ARG A 354 11.71 10.03 -29.51
CA ARG A 354 12.52 11.16 -29.10
C ARG A 354 13.49 10.56 -28.10
N ALA A 355 14.74 10.42 -28.55
CA ALA A 355 15.84 10.15 -27.63
C ALA A 355 15.61 11.04 -26.42
N ALA A 356 15.20 10.42 -25.30
CA ALA A 356 14.97 11.15 -24.07
C ALA A 356 16.27 11.91 -23.83
N LYS A 357 16.23 13.24 -23.86
CA LYS A 357 17.40 14.03 -23.52
C LYS A 357 17.83 13.50 -22.16
N PRO A 358 19.07 13.04 -22.01
CA PRO A 358 19.52 12.52 -20.74
C PRO A 358 19.20 13.57 -19.68
N VAL A 359 18.46 13.19 -18.68
CA VAL A 359 18.19 14.06 -17.53
C VAL A 359 19.55 14.31 -16.91
N ALA A 360 20.08 15.53 -17.10
CA ALA A 360 21.32 15.92 -16.46
C ALA A 360 21.03 15.96 -14.95
N VAL A 361 21.39 14.90 -14.26
CA VAL A 361 21.38 14.88 -12.80
C VAL A 361 22.33 16.00 -12.39
N ARG A 362 21.80 16.99 -11.67
CA ARG A 362 22.62 18.11 -11.17
C ARG A 362 23.72 17.53 -10.29
N ASP A 363 24.97 17.71 -10.70
CA ASP A 363 26.11 17.29 -9.89
C ASP A 363 26.14 18.13 -8.61
N THR A 364 25.75 17.51 -7.50
CA THR A 364 25.76 18.14 -6.17
C THR A 364 27.09 17.98 -5.45
N SER A 365 28.08 17.32 -6.06
CA SER A 365 29.37 17.01 -5.44
C SER A 365 30.13 18.24 -4.94
N ALA A 366 29.91 19.40 -5.58
CA ALA A 366 30.49 20.67 -5.13
C ALA A 366 29.80 21.18 -3.84
N ALA A 367 28.48 21.02 -3.73
CA ALA A 367 27.72 21.40 -2.55
C ALA A 367 28.03 20.47 -1.37
N ASP A 368 28.14 19.17 -1.63
CA ASP A 368 28.48 18.16 -0.61
C ASP A 368 29.88 18.42 -0.05
N ARG A 369 30.87 18.69 -0.91
CA ARG A 369 32.22 19.08 -0.48
C ARG A 369 32.28 20.41 0.30
N ALA A 370 31.40 21.36 -0.06
CA ALA A 370 31.28 22.61 0.68
C ALA A 370 30.72 22.38 2.09
N THR A 371 29.69 21.50 2.19
CA THR A 371 29.10 21.12 3.47
C THR A 371 30.07 20.37 4.36
N GLU A 372 30.83 19.42 3.81
CA GLU A 372 31.87 18.69 4.54
C GLU A 372 32.97 19.67 5.10
N ARG A 373 33.42 20.60 4.28
CA ARG A 373 34.40 21.62 4.72
C ARG A 373 33.82 22.52 5.80
N ALA A 374 32.58 22.97 5.65
CA ALA A 374 31.90 23.78 6.65
C ALA A 374 31.77 23.03 7.99
N THR A 375 31.40 21.77 7.94
CA THR A 375 31.34 20.90 9.13
C THR A 375 32.69 20.76 9.81
N LEU A 376 33.78 20.55 9.04
CA LEU A 376 35.11 20.46 9.56
C LEU A 376 35.55 21.77 10.26
N PHE A 377 35.27 22.94 9.66
CA PHE A 377 35.59 24.22 10.24
C PHE A 377 34.81 24.49 11.54
N VAL A 378 33.53 24.10 11.59
CA VAL A 378 32.72 24.21 12.81
C VAL A 378 33.30 23.33 13.91
N LEU A 379 33.67 22.11 13.62
CA LEU A 379 34.29 21.20 14.61
C LEU A 379 35.64 21.72 15.12
N LEU A 380 36.51 22.17 14.21
CA LEU A 380 37.81 22.75 14.59
C LEU A 380 37.64 24.04 15.39
N GLY A 381 36.71 24.92 14.99
CA GLY A 381 36.40 26.14 15.71
C GLY A 381 35.87 25.88 17.12
N THR A 382 34.91 24.96 17.22
CA THR A 382 34.35 24.56 18.53
C THR A 382 35.41 23.91 19.42
N GLY A 383 36.21 23.00 18.86
CA GLY A 383 37.33 22.39 19.57
C GLY A 383 38.36 23.40 20.06
N GLY A 384 38.73 24.40 19.23
CA GLY A 384 39.62 25.49 19.59
C GLY A 384 39.05 26.34 20.72
N VAL A 385 37.79 26.74 20.66
CA VAL A 385 37.13 27.52 21.73
C VAL A 385 37.12 26.72 23.04
N LEU A 386 36.76 25.45 22.99
CA LEU A 386 36.77 24.59 24.18
C LEU A 386 38.18 24.45 24.79
N ALA A 387 39.22 24.30 23.96
CA ALA A 387 40.59 24.21 24.41
C ALA A 387 41.05 25.51 25.09
N VAL A 388 40.71 26.68 24.52
CA VAL A 388 41.03 28.00 25.14
C VAL A 388 40.29 28.17 26.46
N LEU A 389 39.01 27.85 26.52
CA LEU A 389 38.22 27.90 27.76
C LEU A 389 38.82 26.97 28.82
N TRP A 390 39.14 25.73 28.42
CA TRP A 390 39.79 24.78 29.33
C TRP A 390 41.13 25.32 29.85
N ALA A 391 42.00 25.86 28.98
CA ALA A 391 43.26 26.44 29.36
C ALA A 391 43.05 27.63 30.29
N ALA A 392 42.12 28.52 30.03
CA ALA A 392 41.79 29.67 30.87
C ALA A 392 41.34 29.27 32.28
N PHE A 393 40.65 28.17 32.44
CA PHE A 393 40.21 27.64 33.73
C PHE A 393 41.25 26.72 34.40
N ALA A 394 41.95 25.89 33.64
CA ALA A 394 42.87 24.89 34.17
C ALA A 394 44.24 25.50 34.56
N LEU A 395 44.81 26.42 33.75
CA LEU A 395 46.12 27.02 33.99
C LEU A 395 46.20 27.82 35.29
N PRO A 396 45.26 28.71 35.64
CA PRO A 396 45.29 29.42 36.92
C PRO A 396 45.21 28.45 38.12
N ARG A 397 44.35 27.43 38.01
CA ARG A 397 44.24 26.41 39.06
C ARG A 397 45.49 25.55 39.20
N ALA A 398 46.15 25.20 38.10
CA ALA A 398 47.41 24.47 38.10
C ALA A 398 48.54 25.31 38.71
N ARG A 399 48.66 26.61 38.35
CA ARG A 399 49.63 27.54 38.94
C ARG A 399 49.42 27.74 40.44
N ALA A 400 48.16 27.87 40.88
CA ALA A 400 47.82 27.96 42.30
C ALA A 400 48.22 26.71 43.11
N ARG A 401 48.34 25.55 42.44
CA ARG A 401 48.82 24.28 43.01
C ARG A 401 50.34 24.07 42.88
N GLY A 402 51.08 25.09 42.42
CA GLY A 402 52.55 25.03 42.34
C GLY A 402 53.08 24.37 41.04
N TRP A 403 52.24 24.16 40.05
CA TRP A 403 52.69 23.60 38.78
C TRP A 403 53.48 24.65 37.96
N ARG A 404 54.67 24.25 37.48
CA ARG A 404 55.50 25.06 36.56
C ARG A 404 55.68 24.27 35.26
N PRO A 405 55.53 24.92 34.08
CA PRO A 405 55.80 24.25 32.81
C PRO A 405 57.33 23.95 32.74
N ALA A 406 57.70 22.82 32.15
CA ALA A 406 59.07 22.48 31.85
C ALA A 406 59.67 23.53 30.92
N ALA A 407 60.88 24.02 31.28
CA ALA A 407 61.60 24.94 30.42
C ALA A 407 61.98 24.25 29.12
N ALA A 408 61.73 24.89 27.99
CA ALA A 408 62.16 24.39 26.68
C ALA A 408 63.73 24.32 26.74
N GLY A 409 64.23 23.10 26.68
CA GLY A 409 65.69 22.87 26.67
C GLY A 409 66.30 23.51 25.44
N GLY A 410 67.21 24.47 25.72
CA GLY A 410 68.03 25.12 24.69
C GLY A 410 68.91 24.05 24.01
N THR A 411 68.90 24.04 22.70
CA THR A 411 69.84 23.30 21.88
C THR A 411 71.25 23.89 22.07
N GLY A 412 72.04 23.22 22.89
CA GLY A 412 73.49 23.55 23.02
C GLY A 412 74.21 23.14 21.72
N SER A 413 74.70 24.13 21.03
CA SER A 413 75.66 24.00 19.97
C SER A 413 77.02 23.57 20.59
N SER A 414 77.51 22.40 20.24
CA SER A 414 78.93 22.02 20.45
C SER A 414 79.63 22.05 19.11
N THR A 415 80.41 23.12 18.95
CA THR A 415 81.50 23.23 17.99
C THR A 415 82.70 22.47 18.52
N GLY A 416 83.33 21.80 17.59
CA GLY A 416 84.80 21.66 17.75
C GLY A 416 85.36 20.25 17.65
N GLY A 417 86.22 20.07 16.66
CA GLY A 417 87.30 19.14 16.74
C GLY A 417 87.62 18.35 15.50
N SER A 418 88.32 18.95 14.58
CA SER A 418 89.15 18.31 13.57
C SER A 418 90.28 17.52 14.21
N VAL A 419 90.62 16.36 13.69
CA VAL A 419 92.03 15.90 13.46
C VAL A 419 91.99 14.71 12.52
N GLU A 420 92.74 14.85 11.41
CA GLU A 420 93.52 13.98 10.57
C GLU A 420 93.79 12.56 11.10
N ASP A 421 93.63 11.54 10.35
CA ASP A 421 94.54 10.78 9.44
C ASP A 421 93.74 9.86 8.56
#